data_8c9cb7c7e229886565afc4aee1f086a4
#
_entry.id   8c9cb7c7e229886565afc4aee1f086a4
#
_cell.length_a   1.000
_cell.length_b   1.000
_cell.length_c   1.000
_cell.angle_alpha   90.00
_cell.angle_beta   90.00
_cell.angle_gamma   90.00
#
_symmetry.space_group_name_H-M   'P 1'
#
loop_
_entity.id
_entity.type
_entity.pdbx_description
1 polymer ?
#
loop_
_entity_poly.entity_id
_entity_poly.type
_entity_poly.pdbx_seq_one_letter_code
_entity_poly.pdbx_strand_id
1 'polypeptide(L)'
;GSMVPRRCLKTGGFTEDEAGMEEALLSGWAQVNYPQGQEMTLLTGEEARDYWRGQQTLVSVSFAVNPVGPRVRLATAKKADGSFAVDAVSTDGGGIPRNVLLPAGLALVDLGGLSLQELVAKISYQPARLLGLANKGSLTAGRDADITIVDRLQRRAFATIIGGQVCYMDGKVLGRGGRIITTAAGADYVRSQGLEPLVVDLADSSLLQ
;
A
#
# COMPACT_ATOMS: atom_id res chain seq x y z
N GLY A 1 -24.58 -0.26 9.78
CA GLY A 1 -23.32 -0.80 9.26
C GLY A 1 -22.77 0.06 8.13
N SER A 2 -21.46 0.00 7.93
CA SER A 2 -20.77 0.74 6.86
C SER A 2 -21.32 0.39 5.47
N MET A 3 -21.44 1.39 4.60
CA MET A 3 -21.89 1.18 3.20
C MET A 3 -20.88 0.35 2.37
N VAL A 4 -19.60 0.35 2.75
CA VAL A 4 -18.55 -0.36 2.01
C VAL A 4 -18.72 -1.88 2.06
N PRO A 5 -18.85 -2.54 3.23
CA PRO A 5 -19.10 -3.98 3.28
C PRO A 5 -20.35 -4.39 2.51
N ARG A 6 -21.44 -3.64 2.62
CA ARG A 6 -22.68 -3.93 1.87
C ARG A 6 -22.46 -3.95 0.36
N ARG A 7 -21.77 -2.95 -0.19
CA ARG A 7 -21.40 -2.93 -1.62
C ARG A 7 -20.52 -4.11 -2.01
N CYS A 8 -19.57 -4.48 -1.17
CA CYS A 8 -18.70 -5.62 -1.42
C CYS A 8 -19.47 -6.95 -1.43
N LEU A 9 -20.41 -7.15 -0.48
CA LEU A 9 -21.30 -8.31 -0.45
C LEU A 9 -22.16 -8.36 -1.71
N LYS A 10 -22.83 -7.27 -2.05
CA LYS A 10 -23.64 -7.17 -3.27
C LYS A 10 -22.84 -7.48 -4.53
N THR A 11 -21.60 -7.00 -4.63
CA THR A 11 -20.71 -7.28 -5.76
C THR A 11 -20.38 -8.76 -5.86
N GLY A 12 -20.29 -9.47 -4.74
CA GLY A 12 -20.08 -10.92 -4.67
C GLY A 12 -21.34 -11.77 -4.87
N GLY A 13 -22.50 -11.12 -4.97
CA GLY A 13 -23.80 -11.81 -5.10
C GLY A 13 -24.40 -12.30 -3.77
N PHE A 14 -23.89 -11.78 -2.63
CA PHE A 14 -24.38 -12.09 -1.28
C PHE A 14 -25.41 -11.08 -0.80
N THR A 15 -26.26 -11.47 0.17
CA THR A 15 -27.16 -10.56 0.86
C THR A 15 -26.37 -9.51 1.68
N GLU A 16 -26.96 -8.31 1.84
CA GLU A 16 -26.27 -7.17 2.47
C GLU A 16 -26.48 -7.16 4.01
N ASP A 17 -26.46 -8.34 4.63
CA ASP A 17 -26.70 -8.59 6.04
C ASP A 17 -25.65 -9.54 6.66
N GLU A 18 -25.85 -9.99 7.90
CA GLU A 18 -24.94 -10.90 8.60
C GLU A 18 -24.91 -12.29 7.95
N ALA A 19 -26.04 -12.79 7.44
CA ALA A 19 -26.06 -14.08 6.75
C ALA A 19 -25.23 -14.04 5.47
N GLY A 20 -25.34 -12.99 4.66
CA GLY A 20 -24.50 -12.79 3.49
C GLY A 20 -23.02 -12.61 3.82
N MET A 21 -22.70 -12.01 4.98
CA MET A 21 -21.31 -11.93 5.43
C MET A 21 -20.76 -13.31 5.78
N GLU A 22 -21.53 -14.15 6.45
CA GLU A 22 -21.12 -15.52 6.77
C GLU A 22 -20.89 -16.36 5.53
N GLU A 23 -21.79 -16.30 4.56
CA GLU A 23 -21.64 -16.97 3.28
C GLU A 23 -20.39 -16.47 2.53
N ALA A 24 -20.14 -15.16 2.54
CA ALA A 24 -18.97 -14.55 1.93
C ALA A 24 -17.66 -14.99 2.59
N LEU A 25 -17.64 -15.16 3.92
CA LEU A 25 -16.49 -15.69 4.67
C LEU A 25 -16.27 -17.16 4.32
N LEU A 26 -17.33 -17.98 4.35
CA LEU A 26 -17.28 -19.41 4.02
C LEU A 26 -16.77 -19.65 2.59
N SER A 27 -17.20 -18.83 1.63
CA SER A 27 -16.79 -18.93 0.23
C SER A 27 -15.37 -18.39 -0.04
N GLY A 28 -14.76 -17.65 0.91
CA GLY A 28 -13.49 -16.95 0.72
C GLY A 28 -13.61 -15.62 -0.04
N TRP A 29 -14.81 -15.17 -0.38
CA TRP A 29 -15.05 -13.82 -0.95
C TRP A 29 -14.73 -12.72 0.04
N ALA A 30 -15.06 -12.94 1.32
CA ALA A 30 -14.60 -12.15 2.44
C ALA A 30 -13.52 -12.90 3.23
N GLN A 31 -12.60 -12.15 3.81
CA GLN A 31 -11.47 -12.67 4.59
C GLN A 31 -11.33 -11.83 5.86
N VAL A 32 -11.02 -12.46 6.98
CA VAL A 32 -10.82 -11.75 8.26
C VAL A 32 -9.35 -11.56 8.53
N ASN A 33 -8.96 -10.37 8.95
CA ASN A 33 -7.63 -10.06 9.41
C ASN A 33 -7.44 -10.67 10.81
N TYR A 34 -6.53 -11.62 10.91
CA TYR A 34 -6.26 -12.37 12.13
C TYR A 34 -4.82 -12.11 12.62
N PRO A 35 -4.62 -11.64 13.86
CA PRO A 35 -3.30 -11.48 14.42
C PRO A 35 -2.70 -12.83 14.77
N GLN A 36 -1.52 -13.13 14.22
CA GLN A 36 -0.75 -14.33 14.49
C GLN A 36 0.65 -13.94 15.01
N GLY A 37 0.77 -13.80 16.33
CA GLY A 37 1.98 -13.26 16.94
C GLY A 37 2.18 -11.79 16.58
N GLN A 38 3.27 -11.47 15.89
CA GLN A 38 3.57 -10.10 15.41
C GLN A 38 3.11 -9.87 13.96
N GLU A 39 2.53 -10.87 13.34
CA GLU A 39 2.08 -10.80 11.95
C GLU A 39 0.56 -10.78 11.87
N MET A 40 0.05 -10.27 10.74
CA MET A 40 -1.37 -10.34 10.39
C MET A 40 -1.54 -11.32 9.25
N THR A 41 -2.45 -12.27 9.40
CA THR A 41 -2.84 -13.20 8.34
C THR A 41 -4.29 -13.00 7.94
N LEU A 42 -4.69 -13.62 6.84
CA LEU A 42 -6.06 -13.59 6.35
C LEU A 42 -6.68 -14.98 6.53
N LEU A 43 -7.71 -15.05 7.34
CA LEU A 43 -8.52 -16.27 7.49
C LEU A 43 -9.65 -16.30 6.46
N THR A 44 -10.00 -17.48 5.99
CA THR A 44 -11.15 -17.77 5.13
C THR A 44 -11.90 -18.99 5.67
N GLY A 45 -13.09 -19.26 5.14
CA GLY A 45 -13.85 -20.44 5.48
C GLY A 45 -14.41 -20.41 6.90
N GLU A 46 -14.53 -21.59 7.51
CA GLU A 46 -15.12 -21.74 8.84
C GLU A 46 -14.34 -21.01 9.93
N GLU A 47 -13.02 -21.05 9.88
CA GLU A 47 -12.17 -20.35 10.84
C GLU A 47 -12.41 -18.83 10.81
N ALA A 48 -12.57 -18.25 9.63
CA ALA A 48 -12.87 -16.83 9.50
C ALA A 48 -14.25 -16.48 10.06
N ARG A 49 -15.27 -17.30 9.74
CA ARG A 49 -16.64 -17.13 10.25
C ARG A 49 -16.67 -17.21 11.78
N ASP A 50 -16.04 -18.23 12.35
CA ASP A 50 -16.07 -18.48 13.79
C ASP A 50 -15.31 -17.39 14.55
N TYR A 51 -14.17 -16.94 14.02
CA TYR A 51 -13.46 -15.81 14.59
C TYR A 51 -14.28 -14.52 14.52
N TRP A 52 -14.89 -14.22 13.36
CA TRP A 52 -15.75 -13.04 13.17
C TRP A 52 -16.94 -13.04 14.15
N ARG A 53 -17.59 -14.17 14.34
CA ARG A 53 -18.67 -14.32 15.34
C ARG A 53 -18.17 -14.16 16.77
N GLY A 54 -17.04 -14.79 17.10
CA GLY A 54 -16.44 -14.74 18.43
C GLY A 54 -16.02 -13.33 18.85
N GLN A 55 -15.65 -12.48 17.90
CA GLN A 55 -15.30 -11.08 18.12
C GLN A 55 -16.50 -10.11 18.02
N GLN A 56 -17.73 -10.62 18.04
CA GLN A 56 -18.96 -9.83 17.94
C GLN A 56 -18.95 -8.89 16.73
N THR A 57 -18.43 -9.36 15.61
CA THR A 57 -18.27 -8.60 14.34
C THR A 57 -17.30 -7.41 14.39
N LEU A 58 -16.59 -7.20 15.49
CA LEU A 58 -15.60 -6.11 15.66
C LEU A 58 -14.22 -6.51 15.11
N VAL A 59 -14.16 -6.93 13.86
CA VAL A 59 -12.93 -7.31 13.17
C VAL A 59 -12.80 -6.60 11.84
N SER A 60 -11.55 -6.46 11.39
CA SER A 60 -11.27 -5.94 10.05
C SER A 60 -11.48 -7.05 9.02
N VAL A 61 -12.26 -6.76 7.99
CA VAL A 61 -12.59 -7.69 6.91
C VAL A 61 -12.08 -7.14 5.58
N SER A 62 -11.46 -8.00 4.80
CA SER A 62 -11.04 -7.75 3.42
C SER A 62 -11.96 -8.48 2.44
N PHE A 63 -12.20 -7.90 1.27
CA PHE A 63 -13.06 -8.50 0.23
C PHE A 63 -12.27 -8.70 -1.07
N ALA A 64 -12.59 -9.75 -1.80
CA ALA A 64 -11.96 -10.08 -3.09
C ALA A 64 -12.52 -9.22 -4.26
N VAL A 65 -12.81 -7.94 -4.02
CA VAL A 65 -13.43 -7.01 -4.98
C VAL A 65 -12.45 -6.43 -6.01
N ASN A 66 -11.14 -6.62 -5.81
CA ASN A 66 -10.10 -6.06 -6.68
C ASN A 66 -9.35 -7.19 -7.41
N PRO A 67 -9.87 -7.71 -8.52
CA PRO A 67 -9.20 -8.77 -9.27
C PRO A 67 -7.84 -8.32 -9.81
N VAL A 68 -6.91 -9.28 -9.98
CA VAL A 68 -5.52 -9.01 -10.39
C VAL A 68 -5.45 -8.35 -11.77
N GLY A 69 -6.27 -8.80 -12.73
CA GLY A 69 -6.24 -8.31 -14.11
C GLY A 69 -6.43 -6.80 -14.23
N PRO A 70 -7.51 -6.19 -13.69
CA PRO A 70 -7.69 -4.73 -13.67
C PRO A 70 -6.55 -3.98 -12.98
N ARG A 71 -6.01 -4.50 -11.88
CA ARG A 71 -4.87 -3.86 -11.17
C ARG A 71 -3.63 -3.80 -12.06
N VAL A 72 -3.29 -4.91 -12.72
CA VAL A 72 -2.16 -4.97 -13.66
C VAL A 72 -2.40 -4.02 -14.84
N ARG A 73 -3.59 -4.02 -15.43
CA ARG A 73 -3.93 -3.11 -16.53
C ARG A 73 -3.78 -1.65 -16.14
N LEU A 74 -4.31 -1.24 -14.98
CA LEU A 74 -4.18 0.14 -14.50
C LEU A 74 -2.72 0.52 -14.27
N ALA A 75 -1.93 -0.37 -13.70
CA ALA A 75 -0.52 -0.09 -13.43
C ALA A 75 0.31 0.09 -14.73
N THR A 76 -0.08 -0.57 -15.83
CA THR A 76 0.70 -0.63 -17.08
C THR A 76 0.08 0.11 -18.26
N ALA A 77 -1.22 0.49 -18.17
CA ALA A 77 -1.94 1.12 -19.27
C ALA A 77 -1.33 2.48 -19.64
N LYS A 78 -1.17 2.70 -20.95
CA LYS A 78 -0.77 3.98 -21.53
C LYS A 78 -1.91 4.58 -22.32
N LYS A 79 -2.00 5.90 -22.31
CA LYS A 79 -2.89 6.70 -23.14
C LYS A 79 -2.35 6.76 -24.58
N ALA A 80 -3.12 7.35 -25.48
CA ALA A 80 -2.73 7.49 -26.89
C ALA A 80 -1.46 8.33 -27.09
N ASP A 81 -1.16 9.25 -26.18
CA ASP A 81 0.04 10.08 -26.18
C ASP A 81 1.27 9.38 -25.58
N GLY A 82 1.15 8.11 -25.17
CA GLY A 82 2.19 7.34 -24.53
C GLY A 82 2.36 7.57 -23.02
N SER A 83 1.68 8.56 -22.44
CA SER A 83 1.68 8.77 -20.99
C SER A 83 0.90 7.67 -20.27
N PHE A 84 1.22 7.43 -18.99
CA PHE A 84 0.48 6.44 -18.20
C PHE A 84 -0.93 6.91 -17.84
N ALA A 85 -1.87 5.97 -17.81
CA ALA A 85 -3.23 6.23 -17.35
C ALA A 85 -3.28 6.51 -15.82
N VAL A 86 -2.29 6.00 -15.08
CA VAL A 86 -2.14 6.15 -13.63
C VAL A 86 -0.71 6.60 -13.34
N ASP A 87 -0.53 7.71 -12.63
CA ASP A 87 0.79 8.29 -12.39
C ASP A 87 1.59 7.52 -11.33
N ALA A 88 0.95 7.08 -10.26
CA ALA A 88 1.59 6.39 -9.15
C ALA A 88 0.83 5.10 -8.78
N VAL A 89 1.52 4.20 -8.10
CA VAL A 89 0.95 2.96 -7.57
C VAL A 89 1.30 2.81 -6.09
N SER A 90 0.38 2.22 -5.32
CA SER A 90 0.57 1.92 -3.91
C SER A 90 0.05 0.54 -3.57
N THR A 91 0.36 0.04 -2.38
CA THR A 91 -0.08 -1.29 -1.91
C THR A 91 -1.47 -1.28 -1.30
N ASP A 92 -2.05 -0.09 -1.05
CA ASP A 92 -3.27 0.03 -0.25
C ASP A 92 -3.12 -0.70 1.11
N GLY A 93 -1.93 -0.59 1.70
CA GLY A 93 -1.62 -1.13 3.02
C GLY A 93 -2.34 -0.30 4.08
N GLY A 94 -3.22 -0.92 4.81
CA GLY A 94 -3.96 -0.32 5.92
C GLY A 94 -3.75 -1.16 7.18
N GLY A 95 -4.81 -1.80 7.68
CA GLY A 95 -4.74 -2.73 8.80
C GLY A 95 -3.94 -4.01 8.54
N ILE A 96 -3.57 -4.28 7.28
CA ILE A 96 -2.74 -5.41 6.89
C ILE A 96 -1.40 -4.90 6.37
N PRO A 97 -0.25 -5.36 6.90
CA PRO A 97 1.04 -5.10 6.30
C PRO A 97 1.10 -5.65 4.87
N ARG A 98 1.31 -4.77 3.89
CA ARG A 98 1.40 -5.16 2.48
C ARG A 98 2.69 -4.64 1.85
N ASN A 99 3.82 -5.23 2.19
CA ASN A 99 5.13 -4.86 1.65
C ASN A 99 5.39 -5.50 0.28
N VAL A 100 4.38 -5.52 -0.58
CA VAL A 100 4.41 -6.25 -1.87
C VAL A 100 4.71 -5.34 -3.06
N LEU A 101 4.84 -4.02 -2.87
CA LEU A 101 4.99 -3.06 -3.97
C LEU A 101 6.24 -3.35 -4.82
N LEU A 102 7.37 -3.55 -4.17
CA LEU A 102 8.63 -3.79 -4.86
C LEU A 102 8.66 -5.15 -5.59
N PRO A 103 8.37 -6.30 -4.94
CA PRO A 103 8.36 -7.59 -5.64
C PRO A 103 7.30 -7.67 -6.74
N ALA A 104 6.10 -7.12 -6.54
CA ALA A 104 5.07 -7.09 -7.58
C ALA A 104 5.46 -6.17 -8.75
N GLY A 105 6.02 -4.99 -8.46
CA GLY A 105 6.50 -4.06 -9.48
C GLY A 105 7.63 -4.65 -10.31
N LEU A 106 8.61 -5.31 -9.67
CA LEU A 106 9.70 -5.99 -10.38
C LEU A 106 9.19 -7.17 -11.22
N ALA A 107 8.16 -7.88 -10.78
CA ALA A 107 7.52 -8.89 -11.61
C ALA A 107 6.90 -8.29 -12.88
N LEU A 108 6.27 -7.11 -12.81
CA LEU A 108 5.77 -6.40 -14.00
C LEU A 108 6.91 -5.99 -14.95
N VAL A 109 8.08 -5.64 -14.41
CA VAL A 109 9.27 -5.35 -15.24
C VAL A 109 9.75 -6.60 -15.94
N ASP A 110 9.89 -7.72 -15.23
CA ASP A 110 10.35 -9.00 -15.79
C ASP A 110 9.39 -9.55 -16.87
N LEU A 111 8.08 -9.26 -16.73
CA LEU A 111 7.05 -9.61 -17.70
C LEU A 111 6.93 -8.60 -18.86
N GLY A 112 7.75 -7.55 -18.89
CA GLY A 112 7.73 -6.53 -19.94
C GLY A 112 6.56 -5.55 -19.88
N GLY A 113 5.80 -5.52 -18.77
CA GLY A 113 4.70 -4.59 -18.59
C GLY A 113 5.16 -3.16 -18.22
N LEU A 114 6.34 -3.04 -17.64
CA LEU A 114 7.00 -1.76 -17.29
C LEU A 114 8.51 -1.88 -17.55
N SER A 115 9.16 -0.79 -17.90
CA SER A 115 10.61 -0.68 -17.74
C SER A 115 10.97 -0.42 -16.26
N LEU A 116 12.22 -0.66 -15.88
CA LEU A 116 12.68 -0.38 -14.51
C LEU A 116 12.55 1.11 -14.16
N GLN A 117 12.84 2.00 -15.11
CA GLN A 117 12.70 3.45 -14.92
C GLN A 117 11.22 3.84 -14.70
N GLU A 118 10.30 3.27 -15.47
CA GLU A 118 8.86 3.51 -15.29
C GLU A 118 8.36 3.02 -13.93
N LEU A 119 8.82 1.85 -13.49
CA LEU A 119 8.51 1.35 -12.15
C LEU A 119 9.01 2.32 -11.08
N VAL A 120 10.30 2.69 -11.11
CA VAL A 120 10.88 3.60 -10.11
C VAL A 120 10.17 4.96 -10.13
N ALA A 121 9.83 5.48 -11.30
CA ALA A 121 9.05 6.71 -11.40
C ALA A 121 7.70 6.57 -10.68
N LYS A 122 6.97 5.48 -10.89
CA LYS A 122 5.63 5.25 -10.30
C LYS A 122 5.63 5.03 -8.79
N ILE A 123 6.70 4.47 -8.22
CA ILE A 123 6.77 4.14 -6.78
C ILE A 123 7.59 5.12 -5.95
N SER A 124 8.31 6.06 -6.58
CA SER A 124 9.18 7.01 -5.90
C SER A 124 8.97 8.44 -6.39
N TYR A 125 9.29 8.74 -7.65
CA TYR A 125 9.28 10.11 -8.19
C TYR A 125 7.87 10.71 -8.23
N GLN A 126 6.90 10.00 -8.79
CA GLN A 126 5.52 10.49 -8.91
C GLN A 126 4.82 10.63 -7.56
N PRO A 127 4.92 9.68 -6.61
CA PRO A 127 4.40 9.90 -5.26
C PRO A 127 4.98 11.14 -4.58
N ALA A 128 6.28 11.42 -4.72
CA ALA A 128 6.89 12.62 -4.16
C ALA A 128 6.29 13.90 -4.76
N ARG A 129 6.10 13.93 -6.08
CA ARG A 129 5.46 15.07 -6.79
C ARG A 129 3.99 15.24 -6.40
N LEU A 130 3.26 14.12 -6.26
CA LEU A 130 1.85 14.13 -5.84
C LEU A 130 1.68 14.77 -4.46
N LEU A 131 2.65 14.53 -3.57
CA LEU A 131 2.64 15.03 -2.19
C LEU A 131 3.36 16.39 -2.03
N GLY A 132 3.84 17.03 -3.10
CA GLY A 132 4.60 18.28 -3.03
C GLY A 132 5.98 18.15 -2.37
N LEU A 133 6.55 16.94 -2.29
CA LEU A 133 7.84 16.67 -1.63
C LEU A 133 9.01 16.95 -2.56
N ALA A 134 9.38 18.24 -2.70
CA ALA A 134 10.40 18.67 -3.63
C ALA A 134 11.79 18.04 -3.44
N ASN A 135 12.13 17.66 -2.19
CA ASN A 135 13.44 17.10 -1.84
C ASN A 135 13.50 15.57 -1.91
N LYS A 136 12.41 14.90 -2.32
CA LYS A 136 12.32 13.43 -2.36
C LYS A 136 12.07 12.89 -3.76
N GLY A 137 12.16 11.58 -3.90
CA GLY A 137 11.78 10.85 -5.10
C GLY A 137 12.83 10.80 -6.20
N SER A 138 14.02 11.40 -6.03
CA SER A 138 15.13 11.30 -7.00
C SER A 138 16.49 11.38 -6.32
N LEU A 139 17.51 10.85 -6.99
CA LEU A 139 18.92 10.87 -6.56
C LEU A 139 19.67 12.08 -7.15
N THR A 140 19.11 13.27 -7.00
CA THR A 140 19.71 14.52 -7.46
C THR A 140 20.50 15.16 -6.30
N ALA A 141 21.67 15.73 -6.57
CA ALA A 141 22.46 16.44 -5.56
C ALA A 141 21.63 17.55 -4.88
N GLY A 142 21.75 17.65 -3.56
CA GLY A 142 21.00 18.61 -2.74
C GLY A 142 19.63 18.12 -2.26
N ARG A 143 19.22 16.90 -2.65
CA ARG A 143 18.00 16.27 -2.14
C ARG A 143 18.27 15.36 -0.94
N ASP A 144 17.21 14.93 -0.26
CA ASP A 144 17.31 14.01 0.86
C ASP A 144 17.98 12.70 0.41
N ALA A 145 18.88 12.19 1.24
CA ALA A 145 19.56 10.91 0.99
C ALA A 145 18.67 9.72 1.42
N ASP A 146 17.50 9.60 0.77
CA ASP A 146 16.56 8.49 0.93
C ASP A 146 16.76 7.52 -0.23
N ILE A 147 17.44 6.39 0.03
CA ILE A 147 17.88 5.47 -1.03
C ILE A 147 17.48 4.04 -0.67
N THR A 148 16.89 3.33 -1.62
CA THR A 148 16.69 1.89 -1.53
C THR A 148 17.59 1.17 -2.53
N ILE A 149 18.45 0.28 -2.04
CA ILE A 149 19.24 -0.64 -2.86
C ILE A 149 18.46 -1.92 -3.03
N VAL A 150 18.24 -2.31 -4.29
CA VAL A 150 17.35 -3.42 -4.65
C VAL A 150 18.16 -4.61 -5.14
N ASP A 151 17.92 -5.77 -4.53
CA ASP A 151 18.31 -7.06 -5.09
C ASP A 151 17.25 -7.48 -6.10
N ARG A 152 17.59 -7.38 -7.39
CA ARG A 152 16.67 -7.73 -8.48
C ARG A 152 16.38 -9.22 -8.59
N LEU A 153 17.36 -10.07 -8.26
CA LEU A 153 17.20 -11.52 -8.36
C LEU A 153 16.23 -12.03 -7.30
N GLN A 154 16.36 -11.52 -6.08
CA GLN A 154 15.46 -11.88 -4.97
C GLN A 154 14.20 -10.99 -4.91
N ARG A 155 14.09 -9.99 -5.78
CA ARG A 155 12.98 -9.01 -5.82
C ARG A 155 12.68 -8.38 -4.46
N ARG A 156 13.71 -8.03 -3.72
CA ARG A 156 13.60 -7.42 -2.38
C ARG A 156 14.50 -6.21 -2.22
N ALA A 157 14.21 -5.40 -1.21
CA ALA A 157 15.17 -4.39 -0.77
C ALA A 157 16.37 -5.11 -0.10
N PHE A 158 17.59 -4.79 -0.54
CA PHE A 158 18.80 -5.21 0.12
C PHE A 158 19.18 -4.25 1.23
N ALA A 159 19.10 -2.94 0.97
CA ALA A 159 19.34 -1.92 1.98
C ALA A 159 18.38 -0.74 1.79
N THR A 160 18.03 -0.08 2.91
CA THR A 160 17.27 1.17 2.92
C THR A 160 18.01 2.20 3.76
N ILE A 161 18.24 3.35 3.15
CA ILE A 161 18.89 4.52 3.73
C ILE A 161 17.84 5.62 3.82
N ILE A 162 17.71 6.25 4.98
CA ILE A 162 16.77 7.36 5.22
C ILE A 162 17.53 8.51 5.86
N GLY A 163 17.50 9.67 5.22
CA GLY A 163 18.25 10.85 5.67
C GLY A 163 19.77 10.57 5.79
N GLY A 164 20.32 9.73 4.92
CA GLY A 164 21.73 9.33 4.92
C GLY A 164 22.11 8.24 5.94
N GLN A 165 21.16 7.74 6.74
CA GLN A 165 21.39 6.68 7.72
C GLN A 165 20.85 5.34 7.23
N VAL A 166 21.65 4.27 7.37
CA VAL A 166 21.21 2.90 7.03
C VAL A 166 20.21 2.43 8.08
N CYS A 167 18.95 2.26 7.67
CA CYS A 167 17.87 1.83 8.55
C CYS A 167 17.54 0.34 8.42
N TYR A 168 17.87 -0.25 7.28
CA TYR A 168 17.66 -1.67 7.00
C TYR A 168 18.80 -2.18 6.11
N MET A 169 19.26 -3.39 6.36
CA MET A 169 20.25 -4.08 5.51
C MET A 169 20.09 -5.59 5.66
N ASP A 170 19.93 -6.27 4.52
CA ASP A 170 19.90 -7.73 4.38
C ASP A 170 19.08 -8.45 5.47
N GLY A 171 17.81 -8.10 5.58
CA GLY A 171 16.87 -8.71 6.55
C GLY A 171 16.91 -8.11 7.95
N LYS A 172 17.85 -7.21 8.25
CA LYS A 172 18.02 -6.62 9.59
C LYS A 172 17.57 -5.17 9.62
N VAL A 173 16.74 -4.83 10.59
CA VAL A 173 16.39 -3.44 10.94
C VAL A 173 17.52 -2.91 11.83
N LEU A 174 18.22 -1.87 11.38
CA LEU A 174 19.39 -1.30 12.04
C LEU A 174 19.13 0.06 12.69
N GLY A 175 18.03 0.71 12.32
CA GLY A 175 17.72 2.04 12.80
C GLY A 175 16.24 2.36 12.70
N ARG A 176 15.88 3.54 13.19
CA ARG A 176 14.54 4.11 13.04
C ARG A 176 14.50 4.96 11.78
N GLY A 177 13.55 4.69 10.92
CA GLY A 177 13.34 5.45 9.69
C GLY A 177 11.87 5.66 9.44
N GLY A 178 11.56 6.65 8.60
CA GLY A 178 10.20 7.01 8.24
C GLY A 178 9.67 8.17 9.06
N ARG A 179 8.75 8.91 8.43
CA ARG A 179 7.99 10.01 9.05
C ARG A 179 6.52 9.81 8.69
N ILE A 180 5.65 10.28 9.58
CA ILE A 180 4.23 10.36 9.28
C ILE A 180 3.99 11.57 8.40
N ILE A 181 3.58 11.34 7.15
CA ILE A 181 3.17 12.41 6.24
C ILE A 181 1.73 12.80 6.60
N THR A 182 1.51 14.07 6.81
CA THR A 182 0.19 14.63 7.15
C THR A 182 0.04 16.05 6.60
N THR A 183 -1.18 16.53 6.52
CA THR A 183 -1.45 17.96 6.29
C THR A 183 -1.33 18.74 7.60
N ALA A 184 -1.36 20.06 7.53
CA ALA A 184 -1.33 20.93 8.73
C ALA A 184 -2.41 20.54 9.77
N ALA A 185 -3.59 20.11 9.32
CA ALA A 185 -4.70 19.71 10.18
C ALA A 185 -4.39 18.50 11.07
N GLY A 186 -3.53 17.58 10.62
CA GLY A 186 -3.17 16.38 11.38
C GLY A 186 -1.86 16.49 12.18
N ALA A 187 -1.11 17.58 12.01
CA ALA A 187 0.23 17.72 12.56
C ALA A 187 0.26 17.63 14.10
N ASP A 188 -0.67 18.28 14.78
CA ASP A 188 -0.71 18.29 16.24
C ASP A 188 -1.10 16.93 16.82
N TYR A 189 -1.97 16.19 16.13
CA TYR A 189 -2.27 14.81 16.52
C TYR A 189 -1.02 13.93 16.42
N VAL A 190 -0.25 14.01 15.33
CA VAL A 190 0.99 13.23 15.18
C VAL A 190 2.01 13.58 16.27
N ARG A 191 2.18 14.87 16.60
CA ARG A 191 3.06 15.30 17.70
C ARG A 191 2.59 14.79 19.05
N SER A 192 1.28 14.77 19.30
CA SER A 192 0.71 14.25 20.56
C SER A 192 1.00 12.77 20.78
N GLN A 193 1.29 12.02 19.70
CA GLN A 193 1.73 10.61 19.74
C GLN A 193 3.25 10.46 19.91
N GLY A 194 3.98 11.54 20.16
CA GLY A 194 5.44 11.53 20.32
C GLY A 194 6.20 11.35 19.00
N LEU A 195 5.56 11.62 17.86
CA LEU A 195 6.15 11.46 16.52
C LEU A 195 6.35 12.84 15.86
N GLU A 196 7.39 12.95 15.03
CA GLU A 196 7.63 14.15 14.24
C GLU A 196 6.94 14.02 12.88
N PRO A 197 5.95 14.89 12.54
CA PRO A 197 5.27 14.85 11.26
C PRO A 197 6.12 15.43 10.14
N LEU A 198 5.97 14.91 8.93
CA LEU A 198 6.30 15.59 7.69
C LEU A 198 5.02 16.25 7.17
N VAL A 199 4.91 17.55 7.41
CA VAL A 199 3.74 18.32 6.97
C VAL A 199 3.85 18.64 5.49
N VAL A 200 2.81 18.32 4.72
CA VAL A 200 2.71 18.62 3.30
C VAL A 200 1.53 19.54 3.03
N ASP A 201 1.67 20.41 2.03
CA ASP A 201 0.55 21.11 1.41
C ASP A 201 0.28 20.50 0.04
N LEU A 202 -0.93 20.00 -0.17
CA LEU A 202 -1.33 19.42 -1.45
C LEU A 202 -1.44 20.47 -2.57
N ALA A 203 -1.49 21.75 -2.23
CA ALA A 203 -1.38 22.83 -3.21
C ALA A 203 0.00 22.87 -3.89
N ASP A 204 1.04 22.31 -3.24
CA ASP A 204 2.39 22.18 -3.82
C ASP A 204 2.52 20.99 -4.77
N SER A 205 1.48 20.18 -4.91
CA SER A 205 1.47 19.04 -5.82
C SER A 205 1.58 19.49 -7.27
N SER A 206 2.60 19.01 -7.97
CA SER A 206 2.75 19.27 -9.41
C SER A 206 1.95 18.31 -10.31
N LEU A 207 1.17 17.40 -9.72
CA LEU A 207 0.29 16.46 -10.43
C LEU A 207 -1.20 16.82 -10.28
N LEU A 208 -1.56 17.68 -9.33
CA LEU A 208 -2.94 18.11 -9.08
C LEU A 208 -3.26 19.50 -9.66
N GLN A 209 -2.30 20.12 -10.34
CA GLN A 209 -2.43 21.42 -11.04
C GLN A 209 -2.93 21.25 -12.46
#